data_d2aa26a593c7a89ffacba22f499a7f1f
#
_entry.id   d2aa26a593c7a89ffacba22f499a7f1f
#
_cell.length_a   1.000
_cell.length_b   1.000
_cell.length_c   1.000
_cell.angle_alpha   90.00
_cell.angle_beta   90.00
_cell.angle_gamma   90.00
#
_symmetry.space_group_name_H-M   'P 1'
#
loop_
_entity.id
_entity.type
_entity.pdbx_description
1 polymer ?
#
loop_
_entity_poly.entity_id
_entity_poly.type
_entity_poly.pdbx_seq_one_letter_code
_entity_poly.pdbx_strand_id
1 'polypeptide(L)'
;MTKARASAPEPAHEQPAARVRMSVRAVRTRVAALRRRRPVLTVLALILACVIALVLVDVIALSSRLERFDIAAPAPAPGPQTPGAGAAPAETWLIIGTDSRADAPAGPDRYGTAAEAGDGERADVIALLQPRPDGLTVLVIPRDLTIGPSFFERRRLAASYLSGPQSTVDLLCSELGVTTTHLITVDMAQFARIVDAAGGVDVEVDEPVRDESSGLDLPQAGAQHLSGIDALALVRSRHPQVRRDGEWVALSEEEGAARRSHYTGVVMRAVMTGLREQSRSPLTAHSLAWALTGNLGVDSSTGLTGLVGLARTVLGTGADSVEVVDVPAPVVNNTFVAYPTPQTYAVLARYGYVPGRCRPAGAQAGPGRAG
;
A
#
# COMPACT_ATOMS: atom_id res chain seq x y z
N MET A 1 22.00 83.38 70.60
CA MET A 1 20.55 83.43 70.58
C MET A 1 20.10 83.84 69.19
N THR A 2 19.64 82.97 68.34
CA THR A 2 18.69 83.28 67.29
C THR A 2 18.30 82.01 66.59
N LYS A 3 17.04 81.62 66.66
CA LYS A 3 16.43 80.43 66.11
C LYS A 3 16.40 80.46 64.58
N ALA A 4 16.97 79.48 63.94
CA ALA A 4 16.75 79.22 62.52
C ALA A 4 15.55 78.30 62.35
N ARG A 5 14.58 78.75 61.57
CA ARG A 5 13.32 78.05 61.22
C ARG A 5 13.62 77.12 60.03
N ALA A 6 13.43 75.79 60.19
CA ALA A 6 13.52 74.89 59.11
C ALA A 6 12.27 74.89 58.21
N SER A 7 12.46 75.10 56.93
CA SER A 7 11.43 75.02 55.91
C SER A 7 11.25 73.54 55.51
N ALA A 8 10.00 73.04 55.46
CA ALA A 8 9.62 71.74 55.00
C ALA A 8 9.72 71.66 53.48
N PRO A 9 10.08 70.51 52.90
CA PRO A 9 10.06 70.33 51.47
C PRO A 9 8.64 70.07 50.94
N GLU A 10 8.37 70.66 49.82
CA GLU A 10 7.15 70.59 49.01
C GLU A 10 6.98 69.14 48.44
N PRO A 11 5.75 68.58 48.32
CA PRO A 11 5.53 67.25 47.77
C PRO A 11 5.66 67.24 46.24
N ALA A 12 6.42 66.24 45.72
CA ALA A 12 6.59 66.03 44.30
C ALA A 12 5.25 65.67 43.64
N HIS A 13 4.93 66.43 42.59
CA HIS A 13 3.82 66.14 41.70
C HIS A 13 4.07 64.81 40.97
N GLU A 14 3.34 63.72 41.33
CA GLU A 14 3.20 62.50 40.53
C GLU A 14 2.44 62.87 39.23
N GLN A 15 3.13 62.66 38.10
CA GLN A 15 2.47 62.72 36.79
C GLN A 15 1.68 61.40 36.61
N PRO A 16 0.39 61.44 36.26
CA PRO A 16 -0.38 60.20 36.00
C PRO A 16 0.10 59.55 34.72
N ALA A 17 0.61 58.31 34.85
CA ALA A 17 0.90 57.46 33.72
C ALA A 17 -0.35 57.27 32.85
N ALA A 18 -0.30 57.80 31.64
CA ALA A 18 -1.36 57.66 30.64
C ALA A 18 -1.45 56.19 30.22
N ARG A 19 -2.33 55.43 30.88
CA ARG A 19 -2.74 54.12 30.43
C ARG A 19 -3.43 54.25 29.08
N VAL A 20 -2.71 53.88 28.01
CA VAL A 20 -3.28 53.73 26.68
C VAL A 20 -4.25 52.54 26.74
N ARG A 21 -5.49 52.77 27.15
CA ARG A 21 -6.61 51.87 26.94
C ARG A 21 -6.97 51.92 25.45
N MET A 22 -6.28 51.09 24.64
CA MET A 22 -6.71 50.87 23.28
C MET A 22 -8.09 50.18 23.36
N SER A 23 -9.15 50.96 23.13
CA SER A 23 -10.52 50.46 23.25
C SER A 23 -10.76 49.42 22.14
N VAL A 24 -11.35 48.30 22.48
CA VAL A 24 -11.77 47.23 21.54
C VAL A 24 -12.63 47.78 20.39
N ARG A 25 -13.29 48.95 20.62
CA ARG A 25 -13.99 49.73 19.59
C ARG A 25 -13.05 50.27 18.51
N ALA A 26 -11.87 50.81 18.89
CA ALA A 26 -10.92 51.36 17.92
C ALA A 26 -10.27 50.26 17.04
N VAL A 27 -10.08 49.06 17.57
CA VAL A 27 -9.62 47.92 16.78
C VAL A 27 -10.72 47.44 15.83
N ARG A 28 -11.96 47.34 16.31
CA ARG A 28 -13.12 46.97 15.47
C ARG A 28 -13.38 47.94 14.32
N THR A 29 -13.26 49.24 14.58
CA THR A 29 -13.43 50.27 13.54
C THR A 29 -12.27 50.27 12.54
N ARG A 30 -11.03 49.99 12.95
CA ARG A 30 -9.89 49.86 12.03
C ARG A 30 -10.01 48.61 11.16
N VAL A 31 -10.43 47.47 11.72
CA VAL A 31 -10.70 46.25 10.96
C VAL A 31 -11.87 46.44 9.99
N ALA A 32 -12.94 47.13 10.41
CA ALA A 32 -14.06 47.46 9.53
C ALA A 32 -13.68 48.46 8.43
N ALA A 33 -12.79 49.39 8.69
CA ALA A 33 -12.28 50.35 7.71
C ALA A 33 -11.30 49.71 6.70
N LEU A 34 -10.47 48.75 7.12
CA LEU A 34 -9.66 47.91 6.22
C LEU A 34 -10.54 47.04 5.30
N ARG A 35 -11.62 46.47 5.84
CA ARG A 35 -12.58 45.66 5.10
C ARG A 35 -13.32 46.48 4.01
N ARG A 36 -13.60 47.74 4.25
CA ARG A 36 -14.24 48.62 3.26
C ARG A 36 -13.29 49.10 2.15
N ARG A 37 -11.97 49.13 2.41
CA ARG A 37 -10.98 49.63 1.43
C ARG A 37 -10.43 48.59 0.48
N ARG A 38 -10.68 47.26 0.72
CA ARG A 38 -10.17 46.17 -0.15
C ARG A 38 -11.21 45.04 -0.32
N PRO A 39 -12.39 45.33 -0.92
CA PRO A 39 -13.43 44.30 -1.08
C PRO A 39 -12.91 43.07 -1.88
N VAL A 40 -12.01 43.30 -2.83
CA VAL A 40 -11.40 42.24 -3.63
C VAL A 40 -10.58 41.28 -2.77
N LEU A 41 -9.77 41.76 -1.84
CA LEU A 41 -8.96 40.91 -0.95
C LEU A 41 -9.82 40.08 0.03
N THR A 42 -10.95 40.66 0.49
CA THR A 42 -11.89 39.90 1.34
C THR A 42 -12.59 38.77 0.55
N VAL A 43 -12.98 39.08 -0.68
CA VAL A 43 -13.57 38.04 -1.58
C VAL A 43 -12.56 36.95 -1.89
N LEU A 44 -11.32 37.31 -2.24
CA LEU A 44 -10.25 36.35 -2.49
C LEU A 44 -9.95 35.49 -1.25
N ALA A 45 -9.91 36.08 -0.05
CA ALA A 45 -9.71 35.35 1.20
C ALA A 45 -10.86 34.37 1.50
N LEU A 46 -12.10 34.76 1.20
CA LEU A 46 -13.26 33.87 1.33
C LEU A 46 -13.21 32.72 0.33
N ILE A 47 -12.88 33.00 -0.94
CA ILE A 47 -12.72 31.96 -1.96
C ILE A 47 -11.62 30.99 -1.53
N LEU A 48 -10.47 31.49 -1.09
CA LEU A 48 -9.38 30.65 -0.60
C LEU A 48 -9.81 29.79 0.59
N ALA A 49 -10.53 30.38 1.56
CA ALA A 49 -11.06 29.65 2.71
C ALA A 49 -12.06 28.54 2.28
N CYS A 50 -12.93 28.82 1.32
CA CYS A 50 -13.83 27.83 0.76
C CYS A 50 -13.09 26.71 0.04
N VAL A 51 -12.07 27.02 -0.77
CA VAL A 51 -11.23 26.03 -1.45
C VAL A 51 -10.51 25.15 -0.42
N ILE A 52 -9.91 25.73 0.61
CA ILE A 52 -9.26 24.97 1.69
C ILE A 52 -10.27 24.05 2.40
N ALA A 53 -11.47 24.56 2.70
CA ALA A 53 -12.51 23.75 3.34
C ALA A 53 -12.95 22.57 2.45
N LEU A 54 -13.13 22.79 1.15
CA LEU A 54 -13.45 21.74 0.19
C LEU A 54 -12.34 20.69 0.11
N VAL A 55 -11.08 21.10 0.04
CA VAL A 55 -9.94 20.18 0.04
C VAL A 55 -9.88 19.36 1.34
N LEU A 56 -10.13 19.97 2.50
CA LEU A 56 -10.16 19.26 3.77
C LEU A 56 -11.29 18.23 3.82
N VAL A 57 -12.48 18.59 3.35
CA VAL A 57 -13.62 17.67 3.27
C VAL A 57 -13.28 16.48 2.35
N ASP A 58 -12.66 16.75 1.21
CA ASP A 58 -12.25 15.73 0.26
C ASP A 58 -11.20 14.78 0.85
N VAL A 59 -10.17 15.32 1.51
CA VAL A 59 -9.15 14.51 2.21
C VAL A 59 -9.78 13.64 3.30
N ILE A 60 -10.73 14.17 4.06
CA ILE A 60 -11.47 13.39 5.06
C ILE A 60 -12.29 12.29 4.38
N ALA A 61 -12.99 12.61 3.30
CA ALA A 61 -13.78 11.64 2.55
C ALA A 61 -12.91 10.51 1.98
N LEU A 62 -11.78 10.82 1.35
CA LEU A 62 -10.82 9.83 0.85
C LEU A 62 -10.26 8.97 1.99
N SER A 63 -9.90 9.60 3.14
CA SER A 63 -9.36 8.87 4.29
C SER A 63 -10.38 7.94 4.94
N SER A 64 -11.66 8.28 4.93
CA SER A 64 -12.74 7.47 5.50
C SER A 64 -13.11 6.25 4.66
N ARG A 65 -12.62 6.18 3.42
CA ARG A 65 -12.84 5.06 2.50
C ARG A 65 -11.82 3.94 2.68
N LEU A 66 -10.73 4.21 3.38
CA LEU A 66 -9.70 3.21 3.67
C LEU A 66 -10.18 2.26 4.76
N GLU A 67 -10.04 0.98 4.54
CA GLU A 67 -10.17 -0.02 5.58
C GLU A 67 -8.89 -0.03 6.43
N ARG A 68 -9.02 0.04 7.76
CA ARG A 68 -7.86 0.16 8.64
C ARG A 68 -7.68 -1.07 9.49
N PHE A 69 -6.48 -1.64 9.41
CA PHE A 69 -6.06 -2.74 10.27
C PHE A 69 -5.16 -2.20 11.38
N ASP A 70 -5.44 -2.61 12.61
CA ASP A 70 -4.55 -2.30 13.72
C ASP A 70 -3.41 -3.32 13.73
N ILE A 71 -2.33 -2.94 13.02
CA ILE A 71 -1.13 -3.77 12.87
C ILE A 71 -0.03 -3.20 13.77
N ALA A 72 0.44 -4.03 14.67
CA ALA A 72 1.62 -3.73 15.44
C ALA A 72 2.87 -3.99 14.59
N ALA A 73 3.58 -2.94 14.21
CA ALA A 73 4.76 -3.05 13.37
C ALA A 73 5.88 -3.85 14.10
N PRO A 74 6.50 -4.82 13.41
CA PRO A 74 7.62 -5.55 13.98
C PRO A 74 8.84 -4.64 14.17
N ALA A 75 9.62 -4.90 15.22
CA ALA A 75 10.79 -4.12 15.53
C ALA A 75 12.07 -4.76 14.98
N PRO A 76 13.04 -3.97 14.50
CA PRO A 76 14.38 -4.49 14.24
C PRO A 76 14.99 -5.12 15.49
N ALA A 77 15.69 -6.22 15.32
CA ALA A 77 16.39 -6.91 16.41
C ALA A 77 17.87 -7.11 16.06
N PRO A 78 18.77 -7.08 17.04
CA PRO A 78 20.16 -7.51 16.83
C PRO A 78 20.14 -9.00 16.44
N GLY A 79 20.64 -9.30 15.27
CA GLY A 79 20.67 -10.64 14.72
C GLY A 79 22.05 -10.98 14.17
N PRO A 80 22.21 -12.19 13.61
CA PRO A 80 23.50 -12.67 13.12
C PRO A 80 24.03 -11.76 12.00
N GLN A 81 25.35 -11.60 11.98
CA GLN A 81 26.06 -10.99 10.85
C GLN A 81 26.09 -12.02 9.71
N THR A 82 25.38 -11.74 8.62
CA THR A 82 25.37 -12.61 7.45
C THR A 82 26.25 -12.00 6.37
N PRO A 83 27.34 -12.66 5.96
CA PRO A 83 28.19 -12.18 4.89
C PRO A 83 27.38 -11.93 3.61
N GLY A 84 27.56 -10.77 2.98
CA GLY A 84 26.86 -10.38 1.77
C GLY A 84 25.41 -9.92 1.97
N ALA A 85 24.92 -9.83 3.22
CA ALA A 85 23.63 -9.24 3.51
C ALA A 85 23.64 -7.73 3.21
N GLY A 86 22.59 -7.25 2.55
CA GLY A 86 22.33 -5.84 2.35
C GLY A 86 22.01 -5.12 3.67
N ALA A 87 22.03 -3.80 3.63
CA ALA A 87 21.52 -3.00 4.73
C ALA A 87 20.02 -3.27 4.92
N ALA A 88 19.56 -3.24 6.18
CA ALA A 88 18.13 -3.31 6.44
C ALA A 88 17.43 -2.13 5.77
N PRO A 89 16.33 -2.36 5.05
CA PRO A 89 15.60 -1.28 4.37
C PRO A 89 15.02 -0.31 5.41
N ALA A 90 15.07 0.98 5.09
CA ALA A 90 14.47 2.02 5.94
C ALA A 90 12.94 1.92 5.93
N GLU A 91 12.38 1.47 4.83
CA GLU A 91 10.94 1.36 4.60
C GLU A 91 10.64 0.08 3.81
N THR A 92 9.64 -0.66 4.27
CA THR A 92 9.14 -1.88 3.62
C THR A 92 7.63 -1.85 3.59
N TRP A 93 7.06 -1.79 2.40
CA TRP A 93 5.63 -1.91 2.17
C TRP A 93 5.29 -3.37 1.86
N LEU A 94 4.53 -4.00 2.73
CA LEU A 94 3.97 -5.33 2.48
C LEU A 94 2.66 -5.16 1.72
N ILE A 95 2.61 -5.69 0.51
CA ILE A 95 1.40 -5.73 -0.31
C ILE A 95 0.84 -7.16 -0.25
N ILE A 96 -0.41 -7.29 0.16
CA ILE A 96 -1.12 -8.57 0.18
C ILE A 96 -2.32 -8.48 -0.76
N GLY A 97 -2.32 -9.31 -1.80
CA GLY A 97 -3.52 -9.58 -2.60
C GLY A 97 -4.30 -10.70 -1.96
N THR A 98 -5.57 -10.47 -1.60
CA THR A 98 -6.41 -11.49 -0.97
C THR A 98 -7.39 -12.13 -1.96
N ASP A 99 -7.82 -13.35 -1.66
CA ASP A 99 -8.87 -14.06 -2.38
C ASP A 99 -10.27 -13.73 -1.85
N SER A 100 -10.40 -12.61 -1.14
CA SER A 100 -11.70 -12.13 -0.65
C SER A 100 -12.73 -12.01 -1.76
N ARG A 101 -13.92 -12.50 -1.48
CA ARG A 101 -15.08 -12.46 -2.39
C ARG A 101 -16.21 -11.60 -1.84
N ALA A 102 -15.97 -10.90 -0.73
CA ALA A 102 -16.98 -10.10 -0.04
C ALA A 102 -17.63 -9.07 -0.98
N ASP A 103 -16.81 -8.43 -1.80
CA ASP A 103 -17.22 -7.41 -2.76
C ASP A 103 -16.91 -7.81 -4.22
N ALA A 104 -16.83 -9.13 -4.51
CA ALA A 104 -16.51 -9.58 -5.85
C ALA A 104 -17.46 -8.94 -6.89
N PRO A 105 -16.94 -8.48 -8.05
CA PRO A 105 -17.76 -7.86 -9.06
C PRO A 105 -18.92 -8.76 -9.46
N ALA A 106 -20.11 -8.20 -9.62
CA ALA A 106 -21.29 -8.94 -10.03
C ALA A 106 -21.06 -9.60 -11.41
N GLY A 107 -21.25 -10.91 -11.45
CA GLY A 107 -21.11 -11.71 -12.67
C GLY A 107 -21.32 -13.17 -12.33
N PRO A 108 -21.65 -14.02 -13.34
CA PRO A 108 -21.89 -15.43 -13.07
C PRO A 108 -20.60 -16.09 -12.57
N ASP A 109 -20.67 -16.79 -11.47
CA ASP A 109 -19.75 -17.80 -10.92
C ASP A 109 -18.21 -17.69 -11.19
N ARG A 110 -17.78 -16.59 -11.84
CA ARG A 110 -16.39 -16.32 -12.24
C ARG A 110 -15.39 -16.35 -11.08
N TYR A 111 -15.88 -16.06 -9.89
CA TYR A 111 -15.05 -15.98 -8.69
C TYR A 111 -15.31 -17.15 -7.74
N GLY A 112 -16.26 -18.04 -8.06
CA GLY A 112 -16.83 -19.00 -7.15
C GLY A 112 -17.70 -18.33 -6.08
N THR A 113 -18.42 -19.11 -5.30
CA THR A 113 -19.22 -18.60 -4.19
C THR A 113 -18.37 -18.39 -2.94
N ALA A 114 -18.80 -17.53 -2.02
CA ALA A 114 -18.17 -17.39 -0.71
C ALA A 114 -18.16 -18.74 0.06
N ALA A 115 -19.18 -19.59 -0.16
CA ALA A 115 -19.27 -20.92 0.43
C ALA A 115 -18.18 -21.88 -0.10
N GLU A 116 -17.80 -21.78 -1.37
CA GLU A 116 -16.73 -22.59 -1.98
C GLU A 116 -15.34 -22.12 -1.56
N ALA A 117 -15.18 -20.84 -1.18
CA ALA A 117 -13.91 -20.31 -0.69
C ALA A 117 -13.51 -20.89 0.67
N GLY A 118 -14.49 -21.40 1.43
CA GLY A 118 -14.32 -21.74 2.83
C GLY A 118 -14.27 -20.49 3.72
N ASP A 119 -14.18 -20.71 5.03
CA ASP A 119 -14.11 -19.59 5.98
C ASP A 119 -12.78 -18.84 5.88
N GLY A 120 -12.86 -17.50 5.81
CA GLY A 120 -11.73 -16.58 5.84
C GLY A 120 -11.09 -16.31 4.48
N GLU A 121 -10.15 -15.37 4.49
CA GLU A 121 -9.41 -14.90 3.31
C GLU A 121 -7.97 -15.43 3.34
N ARG A 122 -7.41 -15.69 2.17
CA ARG A 122 -6.01 -16.11 2.01
C ARG A 122 -5.21 -15.05 1.28
N ALA A 123 -3.93 -14.97 1.60
CA ALA A 123 -2.98 -14.14 0.85
C ALA A 123 -2.56 -14.88 -0.44
N ASP A 124 -3.10 -14.47 -1.57
CA ASP A 124 -2.79 -15.05 -2.88
C ASP A 124 -1.59 -14.39 -3.55
N VAL A 125 -1.33 -13.12 -3.23
CA VAL A 125 -0.15 -12.36 -3.64
C VAL A 125 0.52 -11.79 -2.39
N ILE A 126 1.83 -11.95 -2.28
CA ILE A 126 2.63 -11.39 -1.18
C ILE A 126 3.85 -10.75 -1.81
N ALA A 127 3.94 -9.44 -1.73
CA ALA A 127 5.05 -8.67 -2.29
C ALA A 127 5.58 -7.65 -1.28
N LEU A 128 6.90 -7.49 -1.25
CA LEU A 128 7.57 -6.46 -0.47
C LEU A 128 8.06 -5.37 -1.43
N LEU A 129 7.59 -4.16 -1.24
CA LEU A 129 8.09 -3.01 -1.97
C LEU A 129 9.08 -2.25 -1.09
N GLN A 130 10.27 -2.02 -1.64
CA GLN A 130 11.33 -1.23 -1.02
C GLN A 130 11.60 0.00 -1.88
N PRO A 131 11.10 1.19 -1.50
CA PRO A 131 11.52 2.44 -2.12
C PRO A 131 13.03 2.64 -1.90
N ARG A 132 13.74 2.99 -2.98
CA ARG A 132 15.18 3.31 -2.96
C ARG A 132 15.42 4.68 -3.57
N PRO A 133 16.52 5.35 -3.26
CA PRO A 133 16.85 6.64 -3.86
C PRO A 133 16.95 6.60 -5.40
N ASP A 134 17.32 5.45 -5.95
CA ASP A 134 17.55 5.20 -7.39
C ASP A 134 16.45 4.37 -8.06
N GLY A 135 15.40 3.97 -7.33
CA GLY A 135 14.34 3.16 -7.89
C GLY A 135 13.44 2.48 -6.89
N LEU A 136 12.89 1.36 -7.32
CA LEU A 136 11.97 0.53 -6.52
C LEU A 136 12.39 -0.94 -6.66
N THR A 137 12.53 -1.63 -5.54
CA THR A 137 12.62 -3.10 -5.53
C THR A 137 11.28 -3.70 -5.14
N VAL A 138 10.87 -4.71 -5.86
CA VAL A 138 9.67 -5.52 -5.58
C VAL A 138 10.11 -6.97 -5.42
N LEU A 139 10.05 -7.50 -4.18
CA LEU A 139 10.30 -8.92 -3.93
C LEU A 139 8.97 -9.65 -3.85
N VAL A 140 8.78 -10.63 -4.72
CA VAL A 140 7.59 -11.48 -4.72
C VAL A 140 7.88 -12.74 -3.93
N ILE A 141 7.12 -12.95 -2.84
CA ILE A 141 7.26 -14.13 -1.98
C ILE A 141 6.20 -15.15 -2.38
N PRO A 142 6.59 -16.40 -2.70
CA PRO A 142 5.63 -17.43 -3.05
C PRO A 142 4.63 -17.69 -1.94
N ARG A 143 3.34 -17.62 -2.24
CA ARG A 143 2.26 -17.84 -1.28
C ARG A 143 2.25 -19.25 -0.66
N ASP A 144 2.78 -20.23 -1.40
CA ASP A 144 2.85 -21.63 -0.99
C ASP A 144 4.08 -21.93 -0.14
N LEU A 145 4.93 -20.92 0.13
CA LEU A 145 6.05 -21.03 1.05
C LEU A 145 5.56 -21.43 2.43
N THR A 146 6.05 -22.58 2.90
CA THR A 146 5.62 -23.22 4.14
C THR A 146 6.70 -23.02 5.20
N ILE A 147 6.42 -22.15 6.16
CA ILE A 147 7.34 -21.69 7.21
C ILE A 147 6.67 -21.72 8.58
N GLY A 148 7.47 -21.76 9.63
CA GLY A 148 7.03 -21.73 11.03
C GLY A 148 8.16 -22.12 11.97
N PRO A 149 8.01 -21.82 13.28
CA PRO A 149 9.06 -21.95 14.28
C PRO A 149 9.48 -23.42 14.57
N SER A 150 8.61 -24.36 14.23
CA SER A 150 8.89 -25.79 14.35
C SER A 150 8.25 -26.58 13.19
N PHE A 151 8.65 -27.84 13.01
CA PHE A 151 8.07 -28.68 11.97
C PHE A 151 6.54 -28.81 12.08
N PHE A 152 6.00 -28.88 13.28
CA PHE A 152 4.57 -29.06 13.54
C PHE A 152 3.77 -27.77 13.44
N GLU A 153 4.44 -26.61 13.52
CA GLU A 153 3.81 -25.29 13.46
C GLU A 153 3.98 -24.61 12.10
N ARG A 154 4.54 -25.35 11.13
CA ARG A 154 4.66 -24.86 9.76
C ARG A 154 3.30 -24.71 9.12
N ARG A 155 3.11 -23.60 8.45
CA ARG A 155 1.90 -23.32 7.65
C ARG A 155 2.28 -22.63 6.36
N ARG A 156 1.47 -22.78 5.34
CA ARG A 156 1.65 -22.03 4.09
C ARG A 156 1.43 -20.53 4.38
N LEU A 157 2.23 -19.71 3.77
CA LEU A 157 2.17 -18.27 3.93
C LEU A 157 0.80 -17.71 3.52
N ALA A 158 0.19 -18.25 2.45
CA ALA A 158 -1.19 -17.93 2.06
C ALA A 158 -2.19 -18.14 3.20
N ALA A 159 -2.05 -19.22 3.97
CA ALA A 159 -2.96 -19.57 5.06
C ALA A 159 -2.72 -18.75 6.34
N SER A 160 -1.59 -18.05 6.46
CA SER A 160 -1.35 -17.21 7.62
C SER A 160 -2.35 -16.06 7.73
N TYR A 161 -2.87 -15.60 6.59
CA TYR A 161 -3.85 -14.52 6.54
C TYR A 161 -5.24 -14.92 7.10
N LEU A 162 -5.57 -16.21 7.16
CA LEU A 162 -6.81 -16.69 7.80
C LEU A 162 -6.97 -16.25 9.27
N SER A 163 -5.85 -15.96 9.93
CA SER A 163 -5.85 -15.41 11.30
C SER A 163 -5.69 -13.89 11.32
N GLY A 164 -5.94 -13.23 10.20
CA GLY A 164 -5.78 -11.79 10.02
C GLY A 164 -4.38 -11.38 9.54
N PRO A 165 -4.24 -10.15 9.05
CA PRO A 165 -3.00 -9.65 8.45
C PRO A 165 -1.82 -9.60 9.42
N GLN A 166 -2.03 -9.38 10.72
CA GLN A 166 -0.97 -9.41 11.75
C GLN A 166 -0.24 -10.75 11.75
N SER A 167 -0.98 -11.86 11.59
CA SER A 167 -0.39 -13.19 11.58
C SER A 167 0.58 -13.41 10.41
N THR A 168 0.29 -12.80 9.26
CA THR A 168 1.22 -12.83 8.10
C THR A 168 2.44 -11.96 8.36
N VAL A 169 2.27 -10.76 8.92
CA VAL A 169 3.37 -9.87 9.30
C VAL A 169 4.31 -10.55 10.31
N ASP A 170 3.75 -11.17 11.35
CA ASP A 170 4.53 -11.83 12.40
C ASP A 170 5.30 -13.05 11.85
N LEU A 171 4.67 -13.82 10.97
CA LEU A 171 5.29 -14.99 10.34
C LEU A 171 6.45 -14.59 9.41
N LEU A 172 6.26 -13.54 8.60
CA LEU A 172 7.32 -12.99 7.74
C LEU A 172 8.50 -12.44 8.58
N CYS A 173 8.20 -11.81 9.70
CA CYS A 173 9.21 -11.28 10.61
C CYS A 173 10.00 -12.42 11.28
N SER A 174 9.32 -13.37 11.94
CA SER A 174 9.97 -14.42 12.72
C SER A 174 10.80 -15.36 11.85
N GLU A 175 10.29 -15.74 10.67
CA GLU A 175 10.91 -16.79 9.86
C GLU A 175 11.83 -16.25 8.77
N LEU A 176 11.55 -15.08 8.22
CA LEU A 176 12.30 -14.50 7.11
C LEU A 176 13.05 -13.20 7.47
N GLY A 177 12.82 -12.66 8.66
CA GLY A 177 13.46 -11.42 9.11
C GLY A 177 12.92 -10.17 8.42
N VAL A 178 11.69 -10.22 7.89
CA VAL A 178 11.07 -9.10 7.19
C VAL A 178 10.51 -8.08 8.20
N THR A 179 11.06 -6.88 8.21
CA THR A 179 10.57 -5.75 8.99
C THR A 179 9.56 -4.94 8.17
N THR A 180 8.28 -5.27 8.29
CA THR A 180 7.20 -4.53 7.63
C THR A 180 6.97 -3.20 8.34
N THR A 181 7.05 -2.07 7.61
CA THR A 181 6.75 -0.73 8.14
C THR A 181 5.34 -0.29 7.77
N HIS A 182 4.83 -0.74 6.64
CA HIS A 182 3.50 -0.43 6.11
C HIS A 182 2.87 -1.67 5.50
N LEU A 183 1.54 -1.77 5.63
CA LEU A 183 0.74 -2.82 5.02
C LEU A 183 -0.30 -2.23 4.08
N ILE A 184 -0.44 -2.84 2.91
CA ILE A 184 -1.56 -2.61 1.98
C ILE A 184 -2.18 -3.96 1.65
N THR A 185 -3.50 -4.06 1.76
CA THR A 185 -4.26 -5.23 1.29
C THR A 185 -5.18 -4.83 0.14
N VAL A 186 -5.24 -5.69 -0.87
CA VAL A 186 -6.04 -5.49 -2.08
C VAL A 186 -6.84 -6.75 -2.34
N ASP A 187 -8.15 -6.65 -2.34
CA ASP A 187 -9.02 -7.75 -2.74
C ASP A 187 -9.20 -7.82 -4.27
N MET A 188 -9.92 -8.84 -4.74
CA MET A 188 -10.17 -9.04 -6.16
C MET A 188 -10.98 -7.88 -6.78
N ALA A 189 -11.99 -7.38 -6.05
CA ALA A 189 -12.81 -6.28 -6.52
C ALA A 189 -12.03 -4.98 -6.59
N GLN A 190 -11.17 -4.74 -5.61
CA GLN A 190 -10.29 -3.58 -5.58
C GLN A 190 -9.27 -3.63 -6.72
N PHE A 191 -8.68 -4.81 -7.00
CA PHE A 191 -7.79 -4.97 -8.14
C PHE A 191 -8.49 -4.59 -9.46
N ALA A 192 -9.71 -5.11 -9.69
CA ALA A 192 -10.47 -4.77 -10.89
C ALA A 192 -10.74 -3.25 -10.99
N ARG A 193 -11.14 -2.61 -9.88
CA ARG A 193 -11.32 -1.15 -9.84
C ARG A 193 -10.05 -0.37 -10.13
N ILE A 194 -8.89 -0.85 -9.66
CA ILE A 194 -7.58 -0.23 -9.94
C ILE A 194 -7.28 -0.28 -11.44
N VAL A 195 -7.50 -1.43 -12.07
CA VAL A 195 -7.32 -1.61 -13.52
C VAL A 195 -8.25 -0.70 -14.31
N ASP A 196 -9.53 -0.64 -13.95
CA ASP A 196 -10.51 0.23 -14.62
C ASP A 196 -10.14 1.71 -14.44
N ALA A 197 -9.70 2.11 -13.25
CA ALA A 197 -9.25 3.47 -12.98
C ALA A 197 -7.95 3.84 -13.73
N ALA A 198 -7.12 2.85 -14.05
CA ALA A 198 -5.96 3.03 -14.93
C ALA A 198 -6.35 3.21 -16.40
N GLY A 199 -7.64 3.00 -16.75
CA GLY A 199 -8.16 3.07 -18.10
C GLY A 199 -8.24 1.71 -18.80
N GLY A 200 -8.27 0.61 -18.07
CA GLY A 200 -8.10 -0.74 -18.60
C GLY A 200 -6.66 -1.10 -18.92
N VAL A 201 -6.45 -2.24 -19.53
CA VAL A 201 -5.11 -2.70 -19.94
C VAL A 201 -5.11 -3.23 -21.37
N ASP A 202 -4.15 -2.81 -22.16
CA ASP A 202 -3.92 -3.36 -23.49
C ASP A 202 -2.95 -4.53 -23.38
N VAL A 203 -3.35 -5.68 -23.91
CA VAL A 203 -2.55 -6.90 -23.93
C VAL A 203 -2.53 -7.52 -25.31
N GLU A 204 -1.42 -8.11 -25.70
CA GLU A 204 -1.33 -8.96 -26.88
C GLU A 204 -1.62 -10.41 -26.46
N VAL A 205 -2.64 -11.00 -27.03
CA VAL A 205 -3.06 -12.38 -26.74
C VAL A 205 -2.59 -13.28 -27.90
N ASP A 206 -1.64 -14.17 -27.63
CA ASP A 206 -1.01 -15.00 -28.66
C ASP A 206 -1.99 -15.95 -29.33
N GLU A 207 -2.89 -16.55 -28.56
CA GLU A 207 -3.88 -17.52 -28.99
C GLU A 207 -5.20 -17.26 -28.26
N PRO A 208 -6.38 -17.50 -28.89
CA PRO A 208 -7.64 -17.49 -28.16
C PRO A 208 -7.53 -18.36 -26.90
N VAL A 209 -7.97 -17.83 -25.77
CA VAL A 209 -7.80 -18.48 -24.47
C VAL A 209 -9.05 -18.37 -23.62
N ARG A 210 -9.40 -19.42 -22.92
CA ARG A 210 -10.44 -19.45 -21.91
C ARG A 210 -10.02 -20.24 -20.69
N ASP A 211 -10.56 -19.89 -19.54
CA ASP A 211 -10.41 -20.65 -18.30
C ASP A 211 -11.68 -20.45 -17.48
N GLU A 212 -12.50 -21.49 -17.45
CA GLU A 212 -13.79 -21.47 -16.76
C GLU A 212 -13.62 -21.20 -15.26
N SER A 213 -12.54 -21.71 -14.64
CA SER A 213 -12.28 -21.56 -13.21
C SER A 213 -11.94 -20.11 -12.81
N SER A 214 -11.40 -19.31 -13.72
CA SER A 214 -11.13 -17.90 -13.50
C SER A 214 -12.16 -16.96 -14.15
N GLY A 215 -13.06 -17.52 -14.99
CA GLY A 215 -14.00 -16.78 -15.79
C GLY A 215 -13.37 -16.06 -16.98
N LEU A 216 -12.16 -16.47 -17.39
CA LEU A 216 -11.48 -15.95 -18.55
C LEU A 216 -12.15 -16.45 -19.83
N ASP A 217 -12.46 -15.53 -20.75
CA ASP A 217 -12.95 -15.84 -22.09
C ASP A 217 -12.49 -14.77 -23.08
N LEU A 218 -11.35 -15.03 -23.73
CA LEU A 218 -10.79 -14.20 -24.79
C LEU A 218 -10.78 -14.99 -26.10
N PRO A 219 -11.89 -14.91 -26.87
CA PRO A 219 -12.09 -15.80 -28.03
C PRO A 219 -11.27 -15.40 -29.25
N GLN A 220 -10.53 -14.29 -29.19
CA GLN A 220 -9.73 -13.78 -30.30
C GLN A 220 -8.28 -13.62 -29.87
N ALA A 221 -7.35 -13.91 -30.77
CA ALA A 221 -5.95 -13.57 -30.64
C ALA A 221 -5.70 -12.12 -31.07
N GLY A 222 -4.51 -11.60 -30.76
CA GLY A 222 -4.09 -10.24 -31.12
C GLY A 222 -4.30 -9.24 -29.99
N ALA A 223 -4.25 -7.97 -30.34
CA ALA A 223 -4.40 -6.87 -29.40
C ALA A 223 -5.81 -6.83 -28.79
N GLN A 224 -5.90 -6.89 -27.48
CA GLN A 224 -7.14 -6.84 -26.70
C GLN A 224 -7.04 -5.73 -25.67
N HIS A 225 -8.14 -4.97 -25.53
CA HIS A 225 -8.30 -4.03 -24.42
C HIS A 225 -9.16 -4.68 -23.34
N LEU A 226 -8.58 -4.93 -22.18
CA LEU A 226 -9.22 -5.66 -21.08
C LEU A 226 -9.75 -4.69 -20.03
N SER A 227 -10.97 -4.96 -19.58
CA SER A 227 -11.52 -4.37 -18.34
C SER A 227 -10.80 -4.93 -17.11
N GLY A 228 -11.04 -4.32 -15.93
CA GLY A 228 -10.51 -4.83 -14.67
C GLY A 228 -10.92 -6.27 -14.38
N ILE A 229 -12.16 -6.64 -14.74
CA ILE A 229 -12.68 -8.01 -14.56
C ILE A 229 -11.94 -9.00 -15.45
N ASP A 230 -11.74 -8.66 -16.72
CA ASP A 230 -11.05 -9.55 -17.67
C ASP A 230 -9.56 -9.67 -17.36
N ALA A 231 -8.92 -8.56 -16.97
CA ALA A 231 -7.54 -8.56 -16.50
C ALA A 231 -7.37 -9.42 -15.24
N LEU A 232 -8.31 -9.33 -14.28
CA LEU A 232 -8.32 -10.18 -13.10
C LEU A 232 -8.48 -11.66 -13.47
N ALA A 233 -9.39 -11.98 -14.39
CA ALA A 233 -9.59 -13.34 -14.88
C ALA A 233 -8.31 -13.90 -15.53
N LEU A 234 -7.62 -13.06 -16.32
CA LEU A 234 -6.38 -13.42 -17.00
C LEU A 234 -5.23 -13.73 -16.01
N VAL A 235 -5.01 -12.88 -15.01
CA VAL A 235 -3.94 -13.12 -14.01
C VAL A 235 -4.25 -14.25 -13.03
N ARG A 236 -5.52 -14.66 -12.91
CA ARG A 236 -5.97 -15.77 -12.08
C ARG A 236 -6.03 -17.11 -12.84
N SER A 237 -5.92 -17.09 -14.17
CA SER A 237 -6.04 -18.30 -15.00
C SER A 237 -4.96 -19.32 -14.65
N ARG A 238 -5.39 -20.50 -14.19
CA ARG A 238 -4.54 -21.61 -13.77
C ARG A 238 -4.65 -22.83 -14.66
N HIS A 239 -5.82 -23.01 -15.28
CA HIS A 239 -6.15 -24.16 -16.11
C HIS A 239 -6.64 -23.69 -17.48
N PRO A 240 -5.84 -22.87 -18.20
CA PRO A 240 -6.27 -22.32 -19.46
C PRO A 240 -6.40 -23.38 -20.54
N GLN A 241 -7.41 -23.17 -21.39
CA GLN A 241 -7.54 -23.86 -22.67
C GLN A 241 -7.25 -22.84 -23.78
N VAL A 242 -6.48 -23.24 -24.75
CA VAL A 242 -6.19 -22.43 -25.95
C VAL A 242 -6.82 -23.07 -27.17
N ARG A 243 -7.15 -22.23 -28.17
CA ARG A 243 -7.78 -22.73 -29.40
C ARG A 243 -6.73 -22.98 -30.47
N ARG A 244 -6.48 -24.24 -30.78
CA ARG A 244 -5.55 -24.69 -31.83
C ARG A 244 -6.30 -25.54 -32.86
N ASP A 245 -6.13 -25.25 -34.12
CA ASP A 245 -6.80 -25.97 -35.23
C ASP A 245 -8.34 -26.04 -35.10
N GLY A 246 -8.93 -25.03 -34.47
CA GLY A 246 -10.37 -24.93 -34.24
C GLY A 246 -10.89 -25.62 -32.98
N GLU A 247 -10.07 -26.37 -32.26
CA GLU A 247 -10.43 -27.07 -31.03
C GLU A 247 -9.84 -26.43 -29.78
N TRP A 248 -10.51 -26.58 -28.64
CA TRP A 248 -10.01 -26.11 -27.34
C TRP A 248 -9.12 -27.20 -26.71
N VAL A 249 -7.86 -26.88 -26.52
CA VAL A 249 -6.84 -27.77 -25.95
C VAL A 249 -6.43 -27.25 -24.58
N ALA A 250 -6.53 -28.09 -23.56
CA ALA A 250 -6.04 -27.74 -22.22
C ALA A 250 -4.50 -27.69 -22.22
N LEU A 251 -3.95 -26.64 -21.63
CA LEU A 251 -2.52 -26.54 -21.40
C LEU A 251 -2.10 -27.41 -20.22
N SER A 252 -0.85 -27.87 -20.23
CA SER A 252 -0.24 -28.49 -19.08
C SER A 252 -0.13 -27.50 -17.89
N GLU A 253 0.04 -28.00 -16.67
CA GLU A 253 0.21 -27.14 -15.50
C GLU A 253 1.43 -26.22 -15.62
N GLU A 254 2.52 -26.72 -16.22
CA GLU A 254 3.75 -25.94 -16.46
C GLU A 254 3.50 -24.80 -17.46
N GLU A 255 2.88 -25.09 -18.60
CA GLU A 255 2.52 -24.09 -19.61
C GLU A 255 1.53 -23.06 -19.04
N GLY A 256 0.51 -23.50 -18.30
CA GLY A 256 -0.46 -22.65 -17.63
C GLY A 256 0.19 -21.72 -16.60
N ALA A 257 1.14 -22.25 -15.81
CA ALA A 257 1.89 -21.45 -14.84
C ALA A 257 2.80 -20.41 -15.51
N ALA A 258 3.52 -20.81 -16.56
CA ALA A 258 4.37 -19.90 -17.32
C ALA A 258 3.56 -18.77 -17.98
N ARG A 259 2.41 -19.13 -18.59
CA ARG A 259 1.50 -18.16 -19.21
C ARG A 259 0.93 -17.18 -18.19
N ARG A 260 0.48 -17.66 -17.03
CA ARG A 260 0.00 -16.81 -15.94
C ARG A 260 1.07 -15.83 -15.47
N SER A 261 2.30 -16.30 -15.24
CA SER A 261 3.41 -15.44 -14.83
C SER A 261 3.68 -14.35 -15.87
N HIS A 262 3.71 -14.74 -17.15
CA HIS A 262 3.89 -13.80 -18.26
C HIS A 262 2.81 -12.71 -18.25
N TYR A 263 1.53 -13.09 -18.27
CA TYR A 263 0.43 -12.11 -18.33
C TYR A 263 0.29 -11.29 -17.06
N THR A 264 0.62 -11.82 -15.89
CA THR A 264 0.70 -11.03 -14.66
C THR A 264 1.70 -9.88 -14.81
N GLY A 265 2.87 -10.17 -15.39
CA GLY A 265 3.86 -9.13 -15.68
C GLY A 265 3.39 -8.12 -16.72
N VAL A 266 2.69 -8.57 -17.78
CA VAL A 266 2.13 -7.68 -18.82
C VAL A 266 1.08 -6.76 -18.23
N VAL A 267 0.09 -7.32 -17.52
CA VAL A 267 -0.99 -6.57 -16.88
C VAL A 267 -0.44 -5.56 -15.87
N MET A 268 0.51 -5.98 -15.03
CA MET A 268 1.11 -5.07 -14.05
C MET A 268 1.80 -3.86 -14.71
N ARG A 269 2.57 -4.10 -15.78
CA ARG A 269 3.21 -2.99 -16.53
C ARG A 269 2.18 -2.07 -17.19
N ALA A 270 1.13 -2.63 -17.77
CA ALA A 270 0.06 -1.85 -18.41
C ALA A 270 -0.69 -1.00 -17.39
N VAL A 271 -1.06 -1.57 -16.23
CA VAL A 271 -1.67 -0.84 -15.11
C VAL A 271 -0.77 0.31 -14.65
N MET A 272 0.51 0.05 -14.43
CA MET A 272 1.45 1.10 -14.01
C MET A 272 1.55 2.24 -15.04
N THR A 273 1.50 1.91 -16.33
CA THR A 273 1.50 2.92 -17.40
C THR A 273 0.20 3.73 -17.37
N GLY A 274 -0.94 3.08 -17.30
CA GLY A 274 -2.25 3.74 -17.21
C GLY A 274 -2.37 4.63 -15.98
N LEU A 275 -1.94 4.17 -14.80
CA LEU A 275 -1.92 4.97 -13.58
C LEU A 275 -1.06 6.24 -13.73
N ARG A 276 0.10 6.14 -14.39
CA ARG A 276 0.95 7.31 -14.69
C ARG A 276 0.24 8.30 -15.60
N GLU A 277 -0.43 7.83 -16.64
CA GLU A 277 -1.15 8.68 -17.57
C GLU A 277 -2.33 9.38 -16.90
N GLN A 278 -3.13 8.66 -16.12
CA GLN A 278 -4.25 9.22 -15.37
C GLN A 278 -3.80 10.21 -14.29
N SER A 279 -2.60 10.06 -13.74
CA SER A 279 -2.06 10.98 -12.75
C SER A 279 -1.60 12.34 -13.29
N ARG A 280 -1.50 12.51 -14.62
CA ARG A 280 -1.04 13.76 -15.26
C ARG A 280 -2.05 14.91 -15.18
N SER A 281 -3.33 14.60 -15.13
CA SER A 281 -4.42 15.59 -15.00
C SER A 281 -4.93 15.63 -13.56
N PRO A 282 -5.12 16.81 -12.94
CA PRO A 282 -5.67 16.90 -11.60
C PRO A 282 -7.04 16.23 -11.43
N LEU A 283 -7.89 16.29 -12.46
CA LEU A 283 -9.23 15.69 -12.41
C LEU A 283 -9.15 14.16 -12.45
N THR A 284 -8.36 13.60 -13.38
CA THR A 284 -8.17 12.15 -13.46
C THR A 284 -7.38 11.61 -12.27
N ALA A 285 -6.40 12.36 -11.76
CA ALA A 285 -5.68 12.01 -10.53
C ALA A 285 -6.62 11.95 -9.32
N HIS A 286 -7.59 12.85 -9.21
CA HIS A 286 -8.61 12.81 -8.17
C HIS A 286 -9.52 11.58 -8.31
N SER A 287 -10.03 11.31 -9.52
CA SER A 287 -10.83 10.11 -9.80
C SER A 287 -10.06 8.82 -9.48
N LEU A 288 -8.78 8.80 -9.82
CA LEU A 288 -7.87 7.71 -9.49
C LEU A 288 -7.71 7.55 -7.97
N ALA A 289 -7.46 8.64 -7.23
CA ALA A 289 -7.37 8.60 -5.77
C ALA A 289 -8.67 8.07 -5.14
N TRP A 290 -9.82 8.48 -5.68
CA TRP A 290 -11.12 8.00 -5.25
C TRP A 290 -11.31 6.49 -5.49
N ALA A 291 -10.90 5.98 -6.66
CA ALA A 291 -10.97 4.55 -6.99
C ALA A 291 -9.99 3.73 -6.13
N LEU A 292 -8.76 4.23 -5.95
CA LEU A 292 -7.73 3.54 -5.19
C LEU A 292 -8.06 3.44 -3.69
N THR A 293 -8.69 4.45 -3.09
CA THR A 293 -9.01 4.45 -1.66
C THR A 293 -10.25 3.64 -1.30
N GLY A 294 -11.07 3.25 -2.28
CA GLY A 294 -12.30 2.48 -2.03
C GLY A 294 -12.00 1.06 -1.55
N ASN A 295 -12.20 0.79 -0.27
CA ASN A 295 -11.94 -0.51 0.38
C ASN A 295 -10.47 -0.98 0.30
N LEU A 296 -9.52 -0.06 0.06
CA LEU A 296 -8.10 -0.38 0.20
C LEU A 296 -7.79 -0.59 1.68
N GLY A 297 -7.34 -1.77 2.03
CA GLY A 297 -6.91 -2.05 3.39
C GLY A 297 -5.50 -1.50 3.64
N VAL A 298 -5.33 -0.80 4.75
CA VAL A 298 -4.03 -0.25 5.16
C VAL A 298 -3.84 -0.41 6.67
N ASP A 299 -2.60 -0.46 7.12
CA ASP A 299 -2.33 -0.38 8.55
C ASP A 299 -2.77 0.98 9.12
N SER A 300 -3.10 1.00 10.42
CA SER A 300 -3.62 2.20 11.10
C SER A 300 -2.63 3.37 11.14
N SER A 301 -1.32 3.11 10.99
CA SER A 301 -0.27 4.13 10.95
C SER A 301 -0.10 4.76 9.57
N THR A 302 -0.56 4.08 8.51
CA THR A 302 -0.47 4.56 7.13
C THR A 302 -1.59 5.57 6.85
N GLY A 303 -1.21 6.84 6.75
CA GLY A 303 -2.11 7.92 6.34
C GLY A 303 -2.09 8.17 4.83
N LEU A 304 -3.00 9.04 4.35
CA LEU A 304 -3.02 9.47 2.94
C LEU A 304 -1.68 10.05 2.48
N THR A 305 -0.95 10.74 3.37
CA THR A 305 0.38 11.29 3.06
C THR A 305 1.40 10.20 2.73
N GLY A 306 1.39 9.09 3.47
CA GLY A 306 2.22 7.92 3.19
C GLY A 306 1.86 7.28 1.85
N LEU A 307 0.55 7.07 1.60
CA LEU A 307 0.07 6.54 0.32
C LEU A 307 0.44 7.43 -0.87
N VAL A 308 0.30 8.76 -0.73
CA VAL A 308 0.73 9.72 -1.75
C VAL A 308 2.25 9.68 -1.95
N GLY A 309 3.02 9.50 -0.88
CA GLY A 309 4.47 9.32 -0.93
C GLY A 309 4.84 8.07 -1.74
N LEU A 310 4.25 6.92 -1.39
CA LEU A 310 4.43 5.67 -2.14
C LEU A 310 4.03 5.83 -3.61
N ALA A 311 2.84 6.39 -3.87
CA ALA A 311 2.35 6.60 -5.23
C ALA A 311 3.33 7.46 -6.06
N ARG A 312 3.86 8.55 -5.49
CA ARG A 312 4.87 9.38 -6.16
C ARG A 312 6.14 8.60 -6.47
N THR A 313 6.62 7.79 -5.54
CA THR A 313 7.80 6.94 -5.77
C THR A 313 7.51 5.95 -6.89
N VAL A 314 6.43 5.19 -6.79
CA VAL A 314 6.04 4.16 -7.77
C VAL A 314 5.80 4.76 -9.16
N LEU A 315 5.04 5.87 -9.25
CA LEU A 315 4.71 6.53 -10.51
C LEU A 315 5.90 7.34 -11.08
N GLY A 316 6.78 7.85 -10.21
CA GLY A 316 7.97 8.60 -10.60
C GLY A 316 9.15 7.72 -11.02
N THR A 317 9.19 6.46 -10.57
CA THR A 317 10.24 5.50 -10.93
C THR A 317 10.07 5.06 -12.40
N GLY A 318 11.08 5.22 -13.23
CA GLY A 318 11.09 4.69 -14.59
C GLY A 318 10.96 3.17 -14.61
N ALA A 319 10.41 2.60 -15.67
CA ALA A 319 10.26 1.15 -15.81
C ALA A 319 11.61 0.41 -15.64
N ASP A 320 12.68 1.00 -16.15
CA ASP A 320 14.05 0.45 -16.08
C ASP A 320 14.66 0.53 -14.67
N SER A 321 14.06 1.32 -13.77
CA SER A 321 14.49 1.47 -12.38
C SER A 321 13.63 0.66 -11.39
N VAL A 322 12.74 -0.19 -11.89
CA VAL A 322 11.98 -1.16 -11.09
C VAL A 322 12.63 -2.52 -11.20
N GLU A 323 13.18 -2.98 -10.08
CA GLU A 323 13.74 -4.33 -9.96
C GLU A 323 12.69 -5.27 -9.38
N VAL A 324 12.26 -6.26 -10.16
CA VAL A 324 11.35 -7.31 -9.68
C VAL A 324 12.15 -8.59 -9.44
N VAL A 325 12.03 -9.14 -8.24
CA VAL A 325 12.78 -10.31 -7.79
C VAL A 325 11.82 -11.35 -7.26
N ASP A 326 11.76 -12.50 -7.91
CA ASP A 326 11.06 -13.66 -7.39
C ASP A 326 11.93 -14.34 -6.32
N VAL A 327 11.39 -14.48 -5.11
CA VAL A 327 12.06 -15.21 -4.03
C VAL A 327 11.94 -16.71 -4.30
N PRO A 328 13.05 -17.42 -4.53
CA PRO A 328 13.00 -18.80 -4.94
C PRO A 328 12.51 -19.70 -3.80
N ALA A 329 11.48 -20.52 -4.09
CA ALA A 329 11.01 -21.57 -3.20
C ALA A 329 10.42 -22.69 -4.06
N PRO A 330 11.22 -23.69 -4.42
CA PRO A 330 10.75 -24.77 -5.27
C PRO A 330 9.66 -25.60 -4.58
N VAL A 331 8.63 -25.92 -5.34
CA VAL A 331 7.53 -26.79 -4.90
C VAL A 331 8.03 -28.23 -4.82
N VAL A 332 7.65 -28.93 -3.77
CA VAL A 332 8.07 -30.32 -3.54
C VAL A 332 7.10 -31.30 -4.20
N ASN A 333 7.60 -32.13 -5.12
CA ASN A 333 6.92 -33.29 -5.68
C ASN A 333 5.46 -33.06 -6.12
N ASN A 334 5.19 -32.07 -6.97
CA ASN A 334 3.83 -31.75 -7.46
C ASN A 334 2.80 -31.48 -6.34
N THR A 335 3.27 -31.03 -5.20
CA THR A 335 2.41 -30.58 -4.09
C THR A 335 2.23 -29.05 -4.15
N PHE A 336 1.27 -28.52 -3.36
CA PHE A 336 1.14 -27.09 -3.15
C PHE A 336 2.00 -26.59 -1.97
N VAL A 337 3.14 -27.24 -1.74
CA VAL A 337 4.03 -26.95 -0.60
C VAL A 337 5.42 -26.62 -1.11
N ALA A 338 5.90 -25.44 -0.77
CA ALA A 338 7.25 -25.00 -1.05
C ALA A 338 7.98 -24.76 0.29
N TYR A 339 9.22 -25.19 0.39
CA TYR A 339 10.04 -24.92 1.56
C TYR A 339 11.15 -23.93 1.24
N PRO A 340 11.54 -23.09 2.23
CA PRO A 340 12.67 -22.20 2.04
C PRO A 340 13.96 -23.00 1.88
N THR A 341 14.77 -22.57 0.95
CA THR A 341 16.10 -23.15 0.64
C THR A 341 17.20 -22.16 1.06
N PRO A 342 18.47 -22.58 1.10
CA PRO A 342 19.57 -21.63 1.30
C PRO A 342 19.54 -20.47 0.29
N GLN A 343 19.08 -20.70 -0.94
CA GLN A 343 18.94 -19.68 -1.96
C GLN A 343 17.81 -18.70 -1.63
N THR A 344 16.69 -19.15 -1.04
CA THR A 344 15.61 -18.29 -0.54
C THR A 344 16.18 -17.25 0.44
N TYR A 345 16.92 -17.74 1.43
CA TYR A 345 17.53 -16.86 2.43
C TYR A 345 18.65 -15.97 1.86
N ALA A 346 19.42 -16.47 0.91
CA ALA A 346 20.47 -15.68 0.26
C ALA A 346 19.89 -14.50 -0.54
N VAL A 347 18.76 -14.74 -1.25
CA VAL A 347 18.06 -13.67 -1.97
C VAL A 347 17.50 -12.65 -0.98
N LEU A 348 16.76 -13.08 0.04
CA LEU A 348 16.21 -12.17 1.05
C LEU A 348 17.31 -11.37 1.78
N ALA A 349 18.43 -12.02 2.15
CA ALA A 349 19.53 -11.37 2.81
C ALA A 349 20.17 -10.25 1.96
N ARG A 350 20.27 -10.43 0.63
CA ARG A 350 20.76 -9.41 -0.29
C ARG A 350 19.98 -8.10 -0.18
N TYR A 351 18.68 -8.19 0.10
CA TYR A 351 17.78 -7.05 0.27
C TYR A 351 17.56 -6.67 1.75
N GLY A 352 18.42 -7.16 2.65
CA GLY A 352 18.47 -6.76 4.06
C GLY A 352 17.58 -7.58 4.99
N TYR A 353 16.87 -8.59 4.50
CA TYR A 353 16.02 -9.45 5.33
C TYR A 353 16.77 -10.71 5.76
N VAL A 354 17.03 -10.80 7.06
CA VAL A 354 17.79 -11.90 7.66
C VAL A 354 17.01 -12.46 8.84
N PRO A 355 16.75 -13.79 8.90
CA PRO A 355 16.13 -14.42 10.07
C PRO A 355 16.83 -14.03 11.38
N GLY A 356 16.03 -13.72 12.40
CA GLY A 356 16.52 -13.28 13.70
C GLY A 356 16.83 -11.78 13.80
N ARG A 357 16.78 -11.01 12.69
CA ARG A 357 16.92 -9.54 12.72
C ARG A 357 15.61 -8.78 12.85
N CYS A 358 14.51 -9.51 12.97
CA CYS A 358 13.19 -8.96 13.16
C CYS A 358 12.54 -9.61 14.38
N ARG A 359 11.83 -8.82 15.18
CA ARG A 359 11.07 -9.27 16.34
C ARG A 359 9.60 -8.92 16.11
N PRO A 360 8.69 -9.93 16.09
CA PRO A 360 7.26 -9.69 16.04
C PRO A 360 6.79 -8.80 17.19
N ALA A 361 5.79 -7.97 16.94
CA ALA A 361 5.20 -7.15 17.98
C ALA A 361 4.51 -8.06 19.01
N GLY A 362 4.74 -7.80 20.28
CA GLY A 362 4.19 -8.63 21.37
C GLY A 362 5.04 -9.85 21.76
N ALA A 363 6.08 -10.20 21.01
CA ALA A 363 7.05 -11.18 21.47
C ALA A 363 7.86 -10.58 22.62
N GLN A 364 7.59 -11.05 23.86
CA GLN A 364 8.40 -10.72 25.03
C GLN A 364 9.85 -11.10 24.74
N ALA A 365 10.79 -10.24 25.14
CA ALA A 365 12.20 -10.57 25.13
C ALA A 365 12.40 -11.79 26.03
N GLY A 366 12.35 -12.98 25.44
CA GLY A 366 12.72 -14.20 26.16
C GLY A 366 14.14 -14.05 26.69
N PRO A 367 14.46 -14.59 27.87
CA PRO A 367 15.81 -14.56 28.42
C PRO A 367 16.74 -15.17 27.37
N GLY A 368 17.79 -14.40 27.00
CA GLY A 368 18.73 -14.79 25.97
C GLY A 368 19.18 -16.24 26.18
N ARG A 369 18.99 -17.09 25.17
CA ARG A 369 19.70 -18.35 25.08
C ARG A 369 21.19 -18.02 24.95
N ALA A 370 21.87 -17.94 26.10
CA ALA A 370 23.30 -18.07 26.17
C ALA A 370 23.58 -19.56 25.93
N GLY A 371 24.30 -19.88 24.88
CA GLY A 371 24.76 -21.21 24.53
C GLY A 371 25.64 -21.11 23.31
#